data_c52e5a1444f428100e5de8f2a97eb65d
#
_entry.id   c52e5a1444f428100e5de8f2a97eb65d
#
_cell.length_a   1.000
_cell.length_b   1.000
_cell.length_c   1.000
_cell.angle_alpha   90.00
_cell.angle_beta   90.00
_cell.angle_gamma   90.00
#
_symmetry.space_group_name_H-M   'P 1'
#
loop_
_entity.id
_entity.type
_entity.pdbx_description
1 polymer ?
#
loop_
_entity_poly.entity_id
_entity_poly.type
_entity_poly.pdbx_seq_one_letter_code
_entity_poly.pdbx_strand_id
1 'polypeptide(L)'
;MRDVRRRWMGERASASVEFALVLPFVLIMALAILQVGLLVKDQLVVEGSARAGARQAAVTTDDAEVARTAERAAVGLDPSRLEFHVQRDGGAGTSVAVKVLYHAPVAVPLVSWLFPNTIDLGSTAIMRQETG
;
A
#
# COMPACT_ATOMS: atom_id res chain seq x y z
N MET A 1 -48.19 -37.08 5.95
CA MET A 1 -46.83 -36.84 6.49
C MET A 1 -45.74 -36.80 5.42
N ARG A 2 -45.91 -37.30 4.21
CA ARG A 2 -44.90 -37.29 3.11
C ARG A 2 -44.74 -35.93 2.43
N ASP A 3 -45.80 -35.12 2.32
CA ASP A 3 -45.75 -33.82 1.60
C ASP A 3 -45.01 -32.71 2.37
N VAL A 4 -45.04 -32.71 3.69
CA VAL A 4 -44.36 -31.70 4.51
C VAL A 4 -42.86 -31.84 4.38
N ARG A 5 -42.32 -33.08 4.33
CA ARG A 5 -40.87 -33.31 4.15
C ARG A 5 -40.36 -32.85 2.78
N ARG A 6 -41.13 -32.95 1.72
CA ARG A 6 -40.74 -32.47 0.38
C ARG A 6 -40.67 -30.97 0.30
N ARG A 7 -41.55 -30.25 0.95
CA ARG A 7 -41.51 -28.78 1.03
C ARG A 7 -40.25 -28.27 1.74
N TRP A 8 -39.92 -28.84 2.90
CA TRP A 8 -38.75 -28.46 3.66
C TRP A 8 -37.42 -28.77 2.94
N MET A 9 -37.37 -29.83 2.12
CA MET A 9 -36.17 -30.08 1.31
C MET A 9 -36.05 -29.12 0.12
N GLY A 10 -37.15 -28.70 -0.47
CA GLY A 10 -37.17 -27.73 -1.58
C GLY A 10 -36.72 -26.33 -1.13
N GLU A 11 -37.20 -25.86 0.02
CA GLU A 11 -36.81 -24.54 0.56
C GLU A 11 -35.35 -24.50 0.98
N ARG A 12 -34.81 -25.58 1.56
CA ARG A 12 -33.37 -25.67 1.90
C ARG A 12 -32.49 -25.74 0.66
N ALA A 13 -32.92 -26.44 -0.39
CA ALA A 13 -32.19 -26.49 -1.64
C ALA A 13 -32.18 -25.11 -2.34
N SER A 14 -33.29 -24.36 -2.30
CA SER A 14 -33.38 -23.00 -2.86
C SER A 14 -32.47 -22.06 -2.11
N ALA A 15 -32.46 -22.04 -0.77
CA ALA A 15 -31.58 -21.20 0.04
C ALA A 15 -30.09 -21.50 -0.18
N SER A 16 -29.73 -22.77 -0.39
CA SER A 16 -28.36 -23.17 -0.69
C SER A 16 -27.91 -22.66 -2.06
N VAL A 17 -28.78 -22.66 -3.05
CA VAL A 17 -28.51 -22.13 -4.39
C VAL A 17 -28.37 -20.61 -4.34
N GLU A 18 -29.27 -19.93 -3.65
CA GLU A 18 -29.18 -18.47 -3.44
C GLU A 18 -27.88 -18.07 -2.77
N PHE A 19 -27.50 -18.78 -1.70
CA PHE A 19 -26.23 -18.55 -1.01
C PHE A 19 -25.03 -18.79 -1.94
N ALA A 20 -25.03 -19.87 -2.71
CA ALA A 20 -23.97 -20.20 -3.66
C ALA A 20 -23.79 -19.14 -4.75
N LEU A 21 -24.86 -18.46 -5.16
CA LEU A 21 -24.83 -17.37 -6.14
C LEU A 21 -24.27 -16.07 -5.52
N VAL A 22 -24.55 -15.79 -4.26
CA VAL A 22 -24.08 -14.57 -3.57
C VAL A 22 -22.65 -14.70 -3.07
N LEU A 23 -22.23 -15.91 -2.69
CA LEU A 23 -20.91 -16.17 -2.11
C LEU A 23 -19.74 -15.62 -2.93
N PRO A 24 -19.65 -15.79 -4.26
CA PRO A 24 -18.53 -15.27 -5.03
C PRO A 24 -18.45 -13.74 -4.97
N PHE A 25 -19.56 -13.03 -4.94
CA PHE A 25 -19.57 -11.56 -4.83
C PHE A 25 -19.05 -11.09 -3.46
N VAL A 26 -19.48 -11.78 -2.40
CA VAL A 26 -19.00 -11.50 -1.03
C VAL A 26 -17.51 -11.75 -0.92
N LEU A 27 -17.00 -12.84 -1.51
CA LEU A 27 -15.57 -13.15 -1.52
C LEU A 27 -14.77 -12.11 -2.29
N ILE A 28 -15.20 -11.71 -3.48
CA ILE A 28 -14.53 -10.66 -4.26
C ILE A 28 -14.48 -9.35 -3.48
N MET A 29 -15.59 -8.97 -2.84
CA MET A 29 -15.65 -7.75 -2.04
C MET A 29 -14.71 -7.83 -0.82
N ALA A 30 -14.67 -8.96 -0.12
CA ALA A 30 -13.75 -9.17 1.00
C ALA A 30 -12.28 -9.10 0.57
N LEU A 31 -11.94 -9.70 -0.57
CA LEU A 31 -10.59 -9.65 -1.14
C LEU A 31 -10.21 -8.24 -1.61
N ALA A 32 -11.15 -7.48 -2.16
CA ALA A 32 -10.92 -6.08 -2.55
C ALA A 32 -10.63 -5.21 -1.32
N ILE A 33 -11.38 -5.39 -0.23
CA ILE A 33 -11.13 -4.68 1.03
C ILE A 33 -9.75 -5.04 1.60
N LEU A 34 -9.37 -6.32 1.56
CA LEU A 34 -8.05 -6.77 1.97
C LEU A 34 -6.94 -6.10 1.15
N GLN A 35 -7.09 -6.03 -0.18
CA GLN A 35 -6.14 -5.36 -1.07
C GLN A 35 -5.98 -3.88 -0.71
N VAL A 36 -7.07 -3.16 -0.47
CA VAL A 36 -7.03 -1.75 -0.04
C VAL A 36 -6.29 -1.63 1.30
N GLY A 37 -6.55 -2.53 2.25
CA GLY A 37 -5.84 -2.55 3.53
C GLY A 37 -4.32 -2.71 3.39
N LEU A 38 -3.87 -3.57 2.48
CA LEU A 38 -2.45 -3.74 2.17
C LEU A 38 -1.84 -2.47 1.58
N LEU A 39 -2.53 -1.81 0.64
CA LEU A 39 -2.07 -0.55 0.05
C LEU A 39 -1.97 0.58 1.08
N VAL A 40 -2.93 0.69 1.98
CA VAL A 40 -2.89 1.68 3.07
C VAL A 40 -1.71 1.42 4.01
N LYS A 41 -1.47 0.15 4.37
CA LYS A 41 -0.29 -0.24 5.16
C LYS A 41 0.99 0.18 4.47
N ASP A 42 1.15 -0.12 3.18
CA ASP A 42 2.35 0.23 2.41
C ASP A 42 2.51 1.75 2.29
N GLN A 43 1.43 2.50 2.09
CA GLN A 43 1.45 3.97 2.06
C GLN A 43 1.99 4.55 3.39
N LEU A 44 1.57 4.02 4.54
CA LEU A 44 2.07 4.47 5.84
C LEU A 44 3.58 4.21 6.01
N VAL A 45 4.06 3.09 5.47
CA VAL A 45 5.51 2.78 5.48
C VAL A 45 6.27 3.74 4.57
N VAL A 46 5.77 4.04 3.37
CA VAL A 46 6.35 5.03 2.44
C VAL A 46 6.44 6.42 3.09
N GLU A 47 5.40 6.85 3.79
CA GLU A 47 5.40 8.12 4.53
C GLU A 47 6.43 8.14 5.65
N GLY A 48 6.55 7.05 6.41
CA GLY A 48 7.57 6.87 7.44
C GLY A 48 8.99 6.95 6.87
N SER A 49 9.22 6.29 5.74
CA SER A 49 10.47 6.29 5.00
C SER A 49 10.85 7.69 4.51
N ALA A 50 9.91 8.44 3.91
CA ALA A 50 10.14 9.81 3.46
C ALA A 50 10.51 10.73 4.63
N ARG A 51 9.83 10.62 5.77
CA ARG A 51 10.16 11.38 6.98
C ARG A 51 11.53 11.04 7.55
N ALA A 52 11.91 9.75 7.56
CA ALA A 52 13.24 9.31 8.00
C ALA A 52 14.34 9.85 7.08
N GLY A 53 14.14 9.76 5.77
CA GLY A 53 15.04 10.32 4.76
C GLY A 53 15.19 11.84 4.90
N ALA A 54 14.09 12.59 5.04
CA ALA A 54 14.12 14.05 5.19
C ALA A 54 14.86 14.48 6.46
N ARG A 55 14.70 13.75 7.57
CA ARG A 55 15.44 14.01 8.80
C ARG A 55 16.95 13.81 8.60
N GLN A 56 17.34 12.75 7.90
CA GLN A 56 18.75 12.53 7.55
C GLN A 56 19.27 13.60 6.59
N ALA A 57 18.49 13.99 5.59
CA ALA A 57 18.86 15.02 4.63
C ALA A 57 19.04 16.41 5.26
N ALA A 58 18.40 16.67 6.39
CA ALA A 58 18.59 17.92 7.14
C ALA A 58 19.99 18.05 7.76
N VAL A 59 20.63 16.91 8.09
CA VAL A 59 21.92 16.87 8.80
C VAL A 59 23.09 16.36 7.96
N THR A 60 22.86 15.87 6.74
CA THR A 60 23.91 15.44 5.81
C THR A 60 23.65 15.93 4.40
N THR A 61 24.72 16.15 3.64
CA THR A 61 24.67 16.46 2.21
C THR A 61 24.86 15.21 1.32
N ASP A 62 25.15 14.05 1.91
CA ASP A 62 25.29 12.77 1.20
C ASP A 62 23.92 12.15 0.88
N ASP A 63 23.47 12.33 -0.36
CA ASP A 63 22.18 11.79 -0.82
C ASP A 63 22.15 10.26 -0.82
N ALA A 64 23.31 9.58 -0.95
CA ALA A 64 23.38 8.13 -0.85
C ALA A 64 23.10 7.63 0.57
N GLU A 65 23.53 8.37 1.58
CA GLU A 65 23.23 8.09 2.98
C GLU A 65 21.75 8.34 3.30
N VAL A 66 21.18 9.41 2.74
CA VAL A 66 19.76 9.73 2.85
C VAL A 66 18.92 8.60 2.27
N ALA A 67 19.23 8.13 1.06
CA ALA A 67 18.52 7.03 0.41
C ALA A 67 18.61 5.73 1.24
N ARG A 68 19.80 5.37 1.74
CA ARG A 68 19.97 4.19 2.61
C ARG A 68 19.17 4.29 3.92
N THR A 69 19.05 5.49 4.47
CA THR A 69 18.27 5.71 5.69
C THR A 69 16.76 5.59 5.42
N ALA A 70 16.29 6.15 4.31
CA ALA A 70 14.91 6.01 3.87
C ALA A 70 14.58 4.54 3.56
N GLU A 71 15.46 3.83 2.86
CA GLU A 71 15.29 2.41 2.53
C GLU A 71 15.18 1.54 3.79
N ARG A 72 16.06 1.75 4.77
CA ARG A 72 15.99 1.03 6.07
C ARG A 72 14.70 1.29 6.83
N ALA A 73 14.09 2.44 6.66
CA ALA A 73 12.79 2.77 7.26
C ALA A 73 11.61 2.18 6.49
N ALA A 74 11.81 1.74 5.25
CA ALA A 74 10.80 1.14 4.38
C ALA A 74 10.61 -0.36 4.68
N VAL A 75 10.47 -0.72 5.95
CA VAL A 75 10.39 -2.12 6.40
C VAL A 75 9.21 -2.86 5.79
N GLY A 76 9.50 -3.99 5.16
CA GLY A 76 8.48 -4.86 4.55
C GLY A 76 8.06 -4.46 3.14
N LEU A 77 8.67 -3.43 2.55
CA LEU A 77 8.55 -3.11 1.14
C LEU A 77 9.70 -3.75 0.36
N ASP A 78 9.47 -4.03 -0.93
CA ASP A 78 10.49 -4.54 -1.84
C ASP A 78 11.44 -3.40 -2.27
N PRO A 79 12.74 -3.44 -1.92
CA PRO A 79 13.67 -2.37 -2.26
C PRO A 79 13.81 -2.12 -3.77
N SER A 80 13.64 -3.15 -4.60
CA SER A 80 13.71 -3.03 -6.06
C SER A 80 12.59 -2.20 -6.68
N ARG A 81 11.55 -1.91 -5.90
CA ARG A 81 10.35 -1.14 -6.29
C ARG A 81 10.28 0.23 -5.62
N LEU A 82 11.34 0.61 -4.90
CA LEU A 82 11.47 1.90 -4.24
C LEU A 82 12.32 2.84 -5.08
N GLU A 83 11.87 4.08 -5.21
CA GLU A 83 12.62 5.18 -5.81
C GLU A 83 12.74 6.32 -4.80
N PHE A 84 13.94 6.90 -4.72
CA PHE A 84 14.25 8.00 -3.80
C PHE A 84 14.72 9.21 -4.59
N HIS A 85 14.10 10.36 -4.33
CA HIS A 85 14.50 11.64 -4.92
C HIS A 85 14.76 12.66 -3.81
N VAL A 86 15.94 13.19 -3.77
CA VAL A 86 16.34 14.28 -2.84
C VAL A 86 16.43 15.57 -3.62
N GLN A 87 15.69 16.57 -3.20
CA GLN A 87 15.71 17.90 -3.78
C GLN A 87 16.11 18.93 -2.71
N ARG A 88 17.12 19.73 -3.00
CA ARG A 88 17.62 20.77 -2.12
C ARG A 88 17.44 22.12 -2.80
N ASP A 89 16.91 23.09 -2.07
CA ASP A 89 16.72 24.46 -2.56
C ASP A 89 17.95 25.34 -2.40
N GLY A 90 19.02 24.82 -1.74
CA GLY A 90 20.26 25.52 -1.49
C GLY A 90 21.07 24.89 -0.37
N GLY A 91 21.87 25.71 0.35
CA GLY A 91 22.67 25.29 1.49
C GLY A 91 21.92 25.36 2.83
N ALA A 92 22.71 25.47 3.93
CA ALA A 92 22.19 25.56 5.30
C ALA A 92 21.09 26.63 5.44
N GLY A 93 20.01 26.27 6.13
CA GLY A 93 18.87 27.14 6.37
C GLY A 93 17.77 27.10 5.31
N THR A 94 18.00 26.43 4.16
CA THR A 94 16.98 26.22 3.10
C THR A 94 16.21 24.93 3.30
N SER A 95 15.22 24.68 2.44
CA SER A 95 14.43 23.46 2.47
C SER A 95 15.14 22.30 1.77
N VAL A 96 15.02 21.11 2.34
CA VAL A 96 15.32 19.85 1.65
C VAL A 96 14.06 19.00 1.62
N ALA A 97 13.71 18.50 0.45
CA ALA A 97 12.57 17.61 0.22
C ALA A 97 13.08 16.21 -0.15
N VAL A 98 12.55 15.20 0.51
CA VAL A 98 12.79 13.80 0.16
C VAL A 98 11.48 13.18 -0.29
N LYS A 99 11.43 12.75 -1.55
CA LYS A 99 10.32 12.05 -2.15
C LYS A 99 10.65 10.57 -2.24
N VAL A 100 9.76 9.75 -1.74
CA VAL A 100 9.83 8.29 -1.86
C VAL A 100 8.65 7.83 -2.70
N LEU A 101 8.93 7.02 -3.71
CA LEU A 101 7.94 6.36 -4.56
C LEU A 101 8.07 4.86 -4.39
N TYR A 102 6.95 4.18 -4.30
CA TYR A 102 6.88 2.72 -4.23
C TYR A 102 5.85 2.19 -5.23
N HIS A 103 6.29 1.30 -6.10
CA HIS A 103 5.45 0.62 -7.09
C HIS A 103 4.83 -0.62 -6.46
N ALA A 104 3.72 -0.42 -5.71
CA ALA A 104 3.05 -1.49 -4.98
C ALA A 104 2.44 -2.51 -5.95
N PRO A 105 2.75 -3.81 -5.81
CA PRO A 105 2.10 -4.85 -6.61
C PRO A 105 0.68 -5.10 -6.09
N VAL A 106 -0.22 -5.48 -7.00
CA VAL A 106 -1.52 -6.02 -6.60
C VAL A 106 -1.30 -7.44 -6.08
N ALA A 107 -1.38 -7.60 -4.75
CA ALA A 107 -1.04 -8.84 -4.07
C ALA A 107 -2.14 -9.92 -4.16
N VAL A 108 -3.39 -9.52 -4.43
CA VAL A 108 -4.54 -10.43 -4.48
C VAL A 108 -4.92 -10.75 -5.93
N PRO A 109 -4.55 -11.95 -6.45
CA PRO A 109 -4.72 -12.29 -7.87
C PRO A 109 -6.18 -12.27 -8.34
N LEU A 110 -7.12 -12.68 -7.47
CA LEU A 110 -8.55 -12.75 -7.81
C LEU A 110 -9.21 -11.39 -8.05
N VAL A 111 -8.59 -10.30 -7.60
CA VAL A 111 -9.10 -8.94 -7.82
C VAL A 111 -8.18 -8.10 -8.72
N SER A 112 -7.13 -8.70 -9.28
CA SER A 112 -6.16 -8.01 -10.16
C SER A 112 -6.81 -7.38 -11.40
N TRP A 113 -7.95 -7.90 -11.86
CA TRP A 113 -8.72 -7.33 -12.97
C TRP A 113 -9.46 -6.02 -12.59
N LEU A 114 -9.66 -5.75 -11.29
CA LEU A 114 -10.26 -4.52 -10.77
C LEU A 114 -9.23 -3.40 -10.55
N PHE A 115 -7.94 -3.73 -10.49
CA PHE A 115 -6.86 -2.80 -10.20
C PHE A 115 -5.81 -2.82 -11.32
N PRO A 116 -5.08 -1.71 -11.57
CA PRO A 116 -3.89 -1.76 -12.41
C PRO A 116 -2.86 -2.73 -11.81
N ASN A 117 -1.97 -3.28 -12.64
CA ASN A 117 -0.96 -4.27 -12.19
C ASN A 117 -0.03 -3.76 -11.09
N THR A 118 0.21 -2.45 -11.07
CA THR A 118 0.95 -1.73 -10.04
C THR A 118 0.21 -0.47 -9.66
N ILE A 119 0.33 -0.07 -8.40
CA ILE A 119 -0.22 1.18 -7.88
C ILE A 119 0.94 1.98 -7.32
N ASP A 120 1.11 3.20 -7.81
CA ASP A 120 2.18 4.08 -7.36
C ASP A 120 1.77 4.75 -6.04
N LEU A 121 2.51 4.43 -5.00
CA LEU A 121 2.40 5.05 -3.69
C LEU A 121 3.56 6.04 -3.52
N GLY A 122 3.26 7.24 -3.09
CA GLY A 122 4.29 8.26 -2.95
C GLY A 122 4.09 9.13 -1.72
N SER A 123 5.21 9.60 -1.17
CA SER A 123 5.21 10.61 -0.12
C SER A 123 6.40 11.53 -0.26
N THR A 124 6.19 12.80 0.08
CA THR A 124 7.24 13.80 0.12
C THR A 124 7.29 14.41 1.53
N ALA A 125 8.44 14.34 2.15
CA ALA A 125 8.69 15.01 3.42
C ALA A 125 9.68 16.16 3.22
N ILE A 126 9.40 17.32 3.83
CA ILE A 126 10.22 18.52 3.71
C ILE A 126 10.75 18.87 5.09
N MET A 127 12.04 19.13 5.17
CA MET A 127 12.69 19.62 6.39
C MET A 127 13.62 20.79 6.07
N ARG A 128 13.97 21.55 7.11
CA ARG A 128 14.98 22.60 7.00
C ARG A 128 16.38 21.98 7.10
N GLN A 129 17.25 22.32 6.17
CA GLN A 129 18.63 21.84 6.15
C GLN A 129 19.45 22.60 7.21
N GLU A 130 20.11 21.84 8.08
CA GLU A 130 20.95 22.39 9.16
C GLU A 130 22.42 22.51 8.74
N THR A 131 22.85 21.68 7.81
CA THR A 131 24.22 21.64 7.25
C THR A 131 24.19 22.00 5.77
N GLY A 132 25.22 22.69 5.32
CA GLY A 132 25.40 23.11 3.93
C GLY A 132 26.84 23.00 3.49
#